data_f418f8a183516dc63e5b6aafd2596ec6
#
_entry.id   f418f8a183516dc63e5b6aafd2596ec6
#
_cell.length_a   1.000
_cell.length_b   1.000
_cell.length_c   1.000
_cell.angle_alpha   90.00
_cell.angle_beta   90.00
_cell.angle_gamma   90.00
#
_symmetry.space_group_name_H-M   'P 1'
#
loop_
_entity.id
_entity.type
_entity.pdbx_description
1 polymer ?
#
loop_
_entity_poly.entity_id
_entity_poly.type
_entity_poly.pdbx_seq_one_letter_code
_entity_poly.pdbx_strand_id
1 'polypeptide(L)'
;MNLHEYQSKQLLENFNLPTARSVVVFSEEEISSLISELDGEEFVVKVQVHAGGRGKAGGVKITNNIDEIIEFSKDWLGKKFVNHQTGDEGKPVSAIMIAESTTIQKEFYLGAVIDRSSQSLVVMASPEGGMDIEKVAEESPEKIFKINVSKDKKENFDVLPLVNGLGLSLNQTKEFMKIVSGLVNLFFEKDLSLIEINPLVIDQNDSLKCLDAKINIDENALFRQEDLLKLRDSSQENQKEIEAAKWDLNYVALDGNIGCMVNGAGLAMATMDIIKLSGGFPANFLDVGGTVDKERVAEAFKIILSDEKVKSVLINIFGGIVRCDVVASGIVSAVSEVGVDIPVIVRLKGNNSEEAKKILSESDLNIISADDLSEAAELAVKNSG
;
A
#
# COMPACT_ATOMS: atom_id res chain seq x y z
N MET A 1 4.57 -1.66 -4.66
CA MET A 1 4.04 -3.04 -4.62
C MET A 1 4.36 -3.65 -3.26
N ASN A 2 3.37 -4.21 -2.59
CA ASN A 2 3.54 -4.86 -1.29
C ASN A 2 3.82 -6.35 -1.47
N LEU A 3 4.58 -6.94 -0.55
CA LEU A 3 4.82 -8.38 -0.50
C LEU A 3 4.07 -9.00 0.68
N HIS A 4 3.67 -10.28 0.54
CA HIS A 4 3.26 -11.09 1.68
C HIS A 4 4.42 -11.31 2.65
N GLU A 5 4.14 -11.61 3.91
CA GLU A 5 5.18 -11.86 4.92
C GLU A 5 6.11 -12.99 4.51
N TYR A 6 5.58 -14.11 3.96
CA TYR A 6 6.42 -15.22 3.52
C TYR A 6 7.36 -14.86 2.37
N GLN A 7 6.91 -14.01 1.43
CA GLN A 7 7.75 -13.50 0.35
C GLN A 7 8.84 -12.57 0.88
N SER A 8 8.48 -11.73 1.85
CA SER A 8 9.41 -10.84 2.55
C SER A 8 10.49 -11.65 3.27
N LYS A 9 10.11 -12.73 3.97
CA LYS A 9 11.07 -13.63 4.65
C LYS A 9 12.02 -14.30 3.67
N GLN A 10 11.53 -14.80 2.52
CA GLN A 10 12.39 -15.36 1.48
C GLN A 10 13.44 -14.36 0.98
N LEU A 11 13.05 -13.08 0.83
CA LEU A 11 14.01 -12.04 0.46
C LEU A 11 15.04 -11.80 1.57
N LEU A 12 14.63 -11.77 2.85
CA LEU A 12 15.54 -11.66 3.97
C LEU A 12 16.58 -12.79 3.96
N GLU A 13 16.16 -14.03 3.78
CA GLU A 13 17.01 -15.22 3.71
C GLU A 13 18.01 -15.15 2.55
N ASN A 14 17.58 -14.70 1.37
CA ASN A 14 18.45 -14.50 0.20
C ASN A 14 19.56 -13.46 0.45
N PHE A 15 19.36 -12.57 1.41
CA PHE A 15 20.36 -11.59 1.86
C PHE A 15 21.02 -11.95 3.18
N ASN A 16 20.91 -13.22 3.61
CA ASN A 16 21.51 -13.77 4.82
C ASN A 16 21.04 -13.12 6.13
N LEU A 17 19.82 -12.59 6.16
CA LEU A 17 19.19 -12.15 7.40
C LEU A 17 18.55 -13.36 8.09
N PRO A 18 18.77 -13.56 9.40
CA PRO A 18 18.26 -14.73 10.11
C PRO A 18 16.75 -14.63 10.31
N THR A 19 16.02 -15.65 9.87
CA THR A 19 14.57 -15.78 10.07
C THR A 19 14.23 -17.05 10.84
N ALA A 20 12.99 -17.20 11.32
CA ALA A 20 12.48 -18.47 11.76
C ALA A 20 12.10 -19.32 10.54
N ARG A 21 12.44 -20.63 10.55
CA ARG A 21 12.04 -21.55 9.49
C ARG A 21 10.53 -21.55 9.33
N SER A 22 10.08 -21.58 8.10
CA SER A 22 8.65 -21.56 7.81
C SER A 22 8.34 -22.22 6.48
N VAL A 23 7.11 -22.74 6.36
CA VAL A 23 6.53 -23.26 5.13
C VAL A 23 5.26 -22.49 4.82
N VAL A 24 4.84 -22.50 3.56
CA VAL A 24 3.61 -21.84 3.11
C VAL A 24 2.73 -22.86 2.43
N VAL A 25 1.46 -22.87 2.80
CA VAL A 25 0.44 -23.75 2.24
C VAL A 25 -0.64 -22.93 1.54
N PHE A 26 -1.08 -23.41 0.39
CA PHE A 26 -2.15 -22.84 -0.41
C PHE A 26 -3.41 -23.71 -0.36
N SER A 27 -3.28 -24.94 0.15
CA SER A 27 -4.39 -25.84 0.42
C SER A 27 -4.15 -26.63 1.71
N GLU A 28 -5.21 -27.17 2.29
CA GLU A 28 -5.11 -27.96 3.52
C GLU A 28 -4.37 -29.30 3.33
N GLU A 29 -4.43 -29.87 2.13
CA GLU A 29 -3.80 -31.15 1.81
C GLU A 29 -2.26 -31.08 1.86
N GLU A 30 -1.69 -29.88 1.67
CA GLU A 30 -0.24 -29.66 1.70
C GLU A 30 0.32 -29.65 3.13
N ILE A 31 -0.51 -29.39 4.15
CA ILE A 31 -0.07 -29.12 5.53
C ILE A 31 0.75 -30.29 6.09
N SER A 32 0.22 -31.52 6.00
CA SER A 32 0.86 -32.70 6.61
C SER A 32 2.23 -33.00 6.00
N SER A 33 2.43 -32.72 4.72
CA SER A 33 3.72 -32.94 4.06
C SER A 33 4.71 -31.84 4.39
N LEU A 34 4.30 -30.56 4.29
CA LEU A 34 5.19 -29.42 4.47
C LEU A 34 5.58 -29.18 5.92
N ILE A 35 4.68 -29.46 6.88
CA ILE A 35 5.03 -29.32 8.30
C ILE A 35 6.12 -30.29 8.73
N SER A 36 6.26 -31.44 8.05
CA SER A 36 7.33 -32.40 8.32
C SER A 36 8.73 -31.89 7.93
N GLU A 37 8.82 -30.78 7.21
CA GLU A 37 10.07 -30.09 6.88
C GLU A 37 10.55 -29.16 8.02
N LEU A 38 9.70 -28.92 9.03
CA LEU A 38 9.99 -28.12 10.20
C LEU A 38 10.41 -29.00 11.38
N ASP A 39 11.41 -28.56 12.13
CA ASP A 39 11.96 -29.30 13.29
C ASP A 39 11.34 -28.85 14.62
N GLY A 40 10.49 -27.80 14.61
CA GLY A 40 9.89 -27.23 15.81
C GLY A 40 8.82 -28.11 16.45
N GLU A 41 8.67 -28.03 17.79
CA GLU A 41 7.58 -28.69 18.54
C GLU A 41 6.31 -27.83 18.63
N GLU A 42 6.43 -26.52 18.42
CA GLU A 42 5.34 -25.54 18.43
C GLU A 42 5.43 -24.63 17.21
N PHE A 43 4.29 -24.26 16.65
CA PHE A 43 4.20 -23.51 15.43
C PHE A 43 3.36 -22.24 15.59
N VAL A 44 3.75 -21.19 14.85
CA VAL A 44 2.98 -19.97 14.67
C VAL A 44 2.36 -19.99 13.28
N VAL A 45 1.04 -20.10 13.24
CA VAL A 45 0.24 -20.19 12.01
C VAL A 45 -0.34 -18.81 11.70
N LYS A 46 -0.07 -18.27 10.51
CA LYS A 46 -0.44 -16.90 10.16
C LYS A 46 -1.13 -16.81 8.80
N VAL A 47 -2.29 -16.17 8.74
CA VAL A 47 -2.91 -15.80 7.46
C VAL A 47 -1.99 -14.87 6.67
N GLN A 48 -1.96 -15.01 5.35
CA GLN A 48 -1.15 -14.17 4.48
C GLN A 48 -2.06 -13.16 3.75
N VAL A 49 -2.00 -11.91 4.21
CA VAL A 49 -2.74 -10.77 3.65
C VAL A 49 -1.88 -9.50 3.73
N HIS A 50 -2.10 -8.56 2.83
CA HIS A 50 -1.42 -7.25 2.87
C HIS A 50 -2.09 -6.32 3.91
N ALA A 51 -2.08 -6.77 5.18
CA ALA A 51 -2.56 -6.00 6.31
C ALA A 51 -1.79 -6.37 7.59
N GLY A 52 -1.57 -5.38 8.44
CA GLY A 52 -1.05 -5.56 9.79
C GLY A 52 -2.14 -5.95 10.79
N GLY A 53 -1.75 -6.12 12.07
CA GLY A 53 -2.71 -6.38 13.15
C GLY A 53 -3.42 -7.73 13.08
N ARG A 54 -2.88 -8.70 12.33
CA ARG A 54 -3.48 -10.03 12.11
C ARG A 54 -3.77 -10.78 13.40
N GLY A 55 -2.86 -10.70 14.37
CA GLY A 55 -3.05 -11.37 15.66
C GLY A 55 -4.29 -10.89 16.43
N LYS A 56 -4.55 -9.57 16.42
CA LYS A 56 -5.73 -8.98 17.10
C LYS A 56 -7.06 -9.37 16.45
N ALA A 57 -7.03 -9.73 15.16
CA ALA A 57 -8.21 -10.12 14.39
C ALA A 57 -8.33 -11.66 14.19
N GLY A 58 -7.60 -12.46 15.00
CA GLY A 58 -7.68 -13.92 14.94
C GLY A 58 -6.93 -14.57 13.77
N GLY A 59 -6.16 -13.81 13.00
CA GLY A 59 -5.37 -14.30 11.87
C GLY A 59 -4.01 -14.93 12.25
N VAL A 60 -3.77 -15.13 13.55
CA VAL A 60 -2.56 -15.80 14.07
C VAL A 60 -2.96 -16.79 15.13
N LYS A 61 -2.42 -18.00 15.06
CA LYS A 61 -2.60 -19.06 16.07
C LYS A 61 -1.25 -19.67 16.42
N ILE A 62 -1.03 -19.94 17.71
CA ILE A 62 0.13 -20.68 18.20
C ILE A 62 -0.35 -22.02 18.70
N THR A 63 0.24 -23.12 18.23
CA THR A 63 -0.16 -24.47 18.60
C THR A 63 0.95 -25.49 18.29
N ASN A 64 0.95 -26.61 19.02
CA ASN A 64 1.76 -27.79 18.78
C ASN A 64 0.94 -28.95 18.17
N ASN A 65 -0.34 -28.71 17.86
CA ASN A 65 -1.27 -29.72 17.35
C ASN A 65 -1.53 -29.52 15.87
N ILE A 66 -1.18 -30.51 15.05
CA ILE A 66 -1.36 -30.48 13.59
C ILE A 66 -2.84 -30.38 13.21
N ASP A 67 -3.74 -31.05 13.93
CA ASP A 67 -5.19 -30.99 13.65
C ASP A 67 -5.73 -29.55 13.81
N GLU A 68 -5.21 -28.82 14.80
CA GLU A 68 -5.57 -27.42 14.98
C GLU A 68 -5.01 -26.51 13.87
N ILE A 69 -3.85 -26.84 13.32
CA ILE A 69 -3.30 -26.12 12.15
C ILE A 69 -4.20 -26.33 10.93
N ILE A 70 -4.64 -27.59 10.71
CA ILE A 70 -5.56 -27.94 9.62
C ILE A 70 -6.90 -27.21 9.79
N GLU A 71 -7.47 -27.25 10.99
CA GLU A 71 -8.74 -26.54 11.29
C GLU A 71 -8.61 -25.04 11.06
N PHE A 72 -7.55 -24.40 11.58
CA PHE A 72 -7.29 -22.98 11.35
C PHE A 72 -7.15 -22.66 9.86
N SER A 73 -6.47 -23.49 9.10
CA SER A 73 -6.29 -23.29 7.67
C SER A 73 -7.62 -23.41 6.90
N LYS A 74 -8.47 -24.39 7.23
CA LYS A 74 -9.84 -24.53 6.69
C LYS A 74 -10.72 -23.32 7.02
N ASP A 75 -10.51 -22.75 8.19
CA ASP A 75 -11.29 -21.58 8.64
C ASP A 75 -10.91 -20.33 7.87
N TRP A 76 -9.70 -20.23 7.37
CA TRP A 76 -9.22 -19.00 6.73
C TRP A 76 -9.01 -19.09 5.22
N LEU A 77 -8.52 -20.20 4.66
CA LEU A 77 -8.27 -20.32 3.23
C LEU A 77 -9.56 -20.12 2.42
N GLY A 78 -9.48 -19.26 1.42
CA GLY A 78 -10.62 -18.88 0.56
C GLY A 78 -11.61 -17.91 1.19
N LYS A 79 -11.43 -17.51 2.46
CA LYS A 79 -12.27 -16.51 3.12
C LYS A 79 -11.62 -15.13 3.12
N LYS A 80 -12.36 -14.13 3.55
CA LYS A 80 -11.87 -12.76 3.67
C LYS A 80 -11.44 -12.45 5.09
N PHE A 81 -10.26 -11.87 5.21
CA PHE A 81 -9.76 -11.33 6.47
C PHE A 81 -10.19 -9.88 6.61
N VAL A 82 -10.90 -9.58 7.70
CA VAL A 82 -11.47 -8.25 7.99
C VAL A 82 -10.86 -7.69 9.26
N ASN A 83 -10.32 -6.48 9.18
CA ASN A 83 -9.90 -5.68 10.32
C ASN A 83 -9.94 -4.18 9.97
N HIS A 84 -9.47 -3.31 10.88
CA HIS A 84 -9.47 -1.85 10.67
C HIS A 84 -8.64 -1.38 9.46
N GLN A 85 -7.66 -2.18 8.98
CA GLN A 85 -6.83 -1.83 7.81
C GLN A 85 -7.42 -2.36 6.50
N THR A 86 -8.16 -3.47 6.54
CA THR A 86 -8.77 -4.06 5.34
C THR A 86 -10.17 -3.51 5.02
N GLY A 87 -10.74 -2.74 5.96
CA GLY A 87 -12.13 -2.28 5.87
C GLY A 87 -13.15 -3.42 5.87
N ASP A 88 -14.44 -3.07 5.71
CA ASP A 88 -15.54 -4.05 5.73
C ASP A 88 -15.51 -5.04 4.57
N GLU A 89 -14.89 -4.66 3.45
CA GLU A 89 -14.74 -5.54 2.28
C GLU A 89 -13.77 -6.69 2.54
N GLY A 90 -12.79 -6.51 3.42
CA GLY A 90 -11.77 -7.47 3.77
C GLY A 90 -10.79 -7.78 2.62
N LYS A 91 -9.78 -8.60 2.90
CA LYS A 91 -8.80 -9.10 1.93
C LYS A 91 -8.88 -10.62 1.83
N PRO A 92 -8.84 -11.21 0.63
CA PRO A 92 -8.88 -12.67 0.50
C PRO A 92 -7.63 -13.31 1.10
N VAL A 93 -7.82 -14.45 1.78
CA VAL A 93 -6.73 -15.27 2.32
C VAL A 93 -6.46 -16.39 1.32
N SER A 94 -5.38 -16.26 0.56
CA SER A 94 -4.96 -17.27 -0.45
C SER A 94 -3.89 -18.21 0.05
N ALA A 95 -3.22 -17.88 1.17
CA ALA A 95 -2.14 -18.67 1.73
C ALA A 95 -2.09 -18.56 3.27
N ILE A 96 -1.55 -19.62 3.88
CA ILE A 96 -1.23 -19.68 5.31
C ILE A 96 0.26 -19.95 5.45
N MET A 97 0.96 -19.20 6.28
CA MET A 97 2.33 -19.46 6.65
C MET A 97 2.37 -20.17 7.99
N ILE A 98 3.15 -21.26 8.07
CA ILE A 98 3.41 -22.02 9.29
C ILE A 98 4.89 -21.85 9.60
N ALA A 99 5.22 -21.22 10.71
CA ALA A 99 6.58 -20.95 11.14
C ALA A 99 6.88 -21.65 12.47
N GLU A 100 8.14 -22.06 12.66
CA GLU A 100 8.59 -22.53 13.97
C GLU A 100 8.46 -21.44 15.01
N SER A 101 7.91 -21.78 16.18
CA SER A 101 7.83 -20.86 17.32
C SER A 101 9.23 -20.51 17.81
N THR A 102 9.42 -19.29 18.23
CA THR A 102 10.68 -18.81 18.81
C THR A 102 10.44 -18.32 20.22
N THR A 103 11.15 -18.85 21.19
CA THR A 103 11.12 -18.36 22.58
C THR A 103 11.80 -16.99 22.62
N ILE A 104 11.03 -15.95 22.86
CA ILE A 104 11.45 -14.55 22.81
C ILE A 104 11.93 -14.11 24.19
N GLN A 105 13.15 -13.57 24.27
CA GLN A 105 13.68 -12.92 25.47
C GLN A 105 13.45 -11.41 25.42
N LYS A 106 13.63 -10.79 24.24
CA LYS A 106 13.46 -9.35 24.03
C LYS A 106 13.02 -9.06 22.60
N GLU A 107 12.18 -8.08 22.43
CA GLU A 107 11.67 -7.62 21.14
C GLU A 107 12.21 -6.22 20.82
N PHE A 108 12.50 -5.99 19.53
CA PHE A 108 12.93 -4.72 18.99
C PHE A 108 12.17 -4.42 17.70
N TYR A 109 12.13 -3.15 17.36
CA TYR A 109 11.78 -2.68 16.04
C TYR A 109 13.05 -2.41 15.22
N LEU A 110 13.06 -2.79 13.95
CA LEU A 110 14.08 -2.40 12.98
C LEU A 110 13.39 -2.11 11.64
N GLY A 111 13.63 -0.93 11.08
CA GLY A 111 13.05 -0.55 9.79
C GLY A 111 13.97 0.36 8.98
N ALA A 112 13.67 0.47 7.69
CA ALA A 112 14.34 1.42 6.82
C ALA A 112 13.39 1.99 5.78
N VAL A 113 13.51 3.29 5.52
CA VAL A 113 12.67 4.07 4.60
C VAL A 113 13.48 5.19 3.95
N ILE A 114 13.07 5.61 2.76
CA ILE A 114 13.65 6.81 2.13
C ILE A 114 13.11 8.05 2.83
N ASP A 115 14.01 8.83 3.42
CA ASP A 115 13.69 10.18 3.86
C ASP A 115 13.93 11.19 2.72
N ARG A 116 12.85 11.83 2.29
CA ARG A 116 12.88 12.80 1.20
C ARG A 116 13.63 14.08 1.56
N SER A 117 13.63 14.46 2.84
CA SER A 117 14.27 15.69 3.32
C SER A 117 15.80 15.58 3.26
N SER A 118 16.35 14.46 3.73
CA SER A 118 17.79 14.18 3.69
C SER A 118 18.24 13.48 2.40
N GLN A 119 17.31 13.08 1.52
CA GLN A 119 17.57 12.32 0.29
C GLN A 119 18.42 11.07 0.54
N SER A 120 18.18 10.40 1.66
CA SER A 120 18.95 9.25 2.11
C SER A 120 18.06 8.13 2.62
N LEU A 121 18.62 6.93 2.70
CA LEU A 121 18.00 5.84 3.44
C LEU A 121 18.14 6.12 4.93
N VAL A 122 17.04 6.18 5.66
CA VAL A 122 17.03 6.21 7.12
C VAL A 122 16.78 4.81 7.63
N VAL A 123 17.75 4.26 8.35
CA VAL A 123 17.57 3.04 9.14
C VAL A 123 17.24 3.45 10.56
N MET A 124 16.16 2.88 11.11
CA MET A 124 15.71 3.19 12.45
C MET A 124 15.52 1.91 13.27
N ALA A 125 15.78 2.01 14.56
CA ALA A 125 15.58 0.93 15.52
C ALA A 125 14.99 1.46 16.82
N SER A 126 14.21 0.63 17.52
CA SER A 126 13.62 0.95 18.82
C SER A 126 13.61 -0.28 19.72
N PRO A 127 13.80 -0.11 21.05
CA PRO A 127 13.60 -1.17 22.04
C PRO A 127 12.12 -1.54 22.23
N GLU A 128 11.19 -0.79 21.65
CA GLU A 128 9.74 -1.04 21.69
C GLU A 128 9.33 -1.89 20.46
N GLY A 129 9.69 -3.19 20.47
CA GLY A 129 9.29 -4.13 19.43
C GLY A 129 7.85 -4.64 19.63
N GLY A 130 7.25 -5.18 18.56
CA GLY A 130 5.88 -5.70 18.56
C GLY A 130 4.78 -4.63 18.67
N MET A 131 5.14 -3.34 18.65
CA MET A 131 4.24 -2.20 18.72
C MET A 131 4.22 -1.41 17.41
N ASP A 132 3.17 -0.59 17.23
CA ASP A 132 3.09 0.39 16.15
C ASP A 132 4.16 1.45 16.32
N ILE A 133 5.08 1.58 15.37
CA ILE A 133 6.20 2.52 15.45
C ILE A 133 5.74 3.98 15.39
N GLU A 134 4.64 4.26 14.69
CA GLU A 134 4.01 5.59 14.65
C GLU A 134 3.57 6.04 16.03
N LYS A 135 2.99 5.12 16.80
CA LYS A 135 2.61 5.39 18.20
C LYS A 135 3.81 5.63 19.09
N VAL A 136 4.89 4.85 18.91
CA VAL A 136 6.16 5.08 19.62
C VAL A 136 6.74 6.46 19.26
N ALA A 137 6.63 6.87 17.98
CA ALA A 137 7.10 8.16 17.52
C ALA A 137 6.32 9.35 18.14
N GLU A 138 5.04 9.16 18.43
CA GLU A 138 4.20 10.17 19.08
C GLU A 138 4.42 10.23 20.62
N GLU A 139 4.45 9.05 21.27
CA GLU A 139 4.46 8.96 22.73
C GLU A 139 5.88 8.99 23.35
N SER A 140 6.88 8.48 22.62
CA SER A 140 8.26 8.28 23.13
C SER A 140 9.30 8.39 22.02
N PRO A 141 9.38 9.54 21.31
CA PRO A 141 10.28 9.71 20.15
C PRO A 141 11.76 9.51 20.48
N GLU A 142 12.17 9.71 21.74
CA GLU A 142 13.54 9.49 22.23
C GLU A 142 13.96 8.00 22.21
N LYS A 143 12.99 7.08 22.09
CA LYS A 143 13.25 5.63 21.95
C LYS A 143 13.48 5.19 20.49
N ILE A 144 13.38 6.11 19.54
CA ILE A 144 13.65 5.83 18.13
C ILE A 144 15.04 6.33 17.75
N PHE A 145 15.95 5.40 17.56
CA PHE A 145 17.32 5.68 17.13
C PHE A 145 17.41 5.60 15.62
N LYS A 146 18.14 6.53 14.99
CA LYS A 146 18.18 6.66 13.52
C LYS A 146 19.62 6.85 13.05
N ILE A 147 19.91 6.28 11.87
CA ILE A 147 21.12 6.58 11.11
C ILE A 147 20.76 6.85 9.66
N ASN A 148 21.53 7.71 9.01
CA ASN A 148 21.35 7.99 7.58
C ASN A 148 22.41 7.24 6.78
N VAL A 149 21.98 6.54 5.75
CA VAL A 149 22.83 5.77 4.84
C VAL A 149 22.64 6.31 3.42
N SER A 150 23.68 6.91 2.85
CA SER A 150 23.68 7.30 1.44
C SER A 150 24.04 6.09 0.55
N LYS A 151 23.52 6.07 -0.66
CA LYS A 151 23.76 4.98 -1.63
C LYS A 151 25.27 4.78 -1.88
N ASP A 152 26.02 5.86 -1.95
CA ASP A 152 27.48 5.83 -2.19
C ASP A 152 28.28 5.31 -1.00
N LYS A 153 27.68 5.25 0.20
CA LYS A 153 28.30 4.79 1.45
C LYS A 153 27.59 3.57 2.03
N LYS A 154 26.85 2.81 1.23
CA LYS A 154 26.09 1.64 1.69
C LYS A 154 26.95 0.54 2.35
N GLU A 155 28.24 0.53 2.12
CA GLU A 155 29.18 -0.42 2.73
C GLU A 155 29.94 0.15 3.94
N ASN A 156 29.81 1.46 4.20
CA ASN A 156 30.57 2.14 5.27
C ASN A 156 29.70 3.19 5.98
N PHE A 157 28.89 2.73 6.89
CA PHE A 157 28.03 3.54 7.75
C PHE A 157 28.19 3.13 9.22
N ASP A 158 27.96 4.07 10.13
CA ASP A 158 28.09 3.84 11.56
C ASP A 158 26.76 3.35 12.16
N VAL A 159 26.73 2.12 12.67
CA VAL A 159 25.57 1.51 13.34
C VAL A 159 25.57 1.73 14.85
N LEU A 160 26.62 2.31 15.44
CA LEU A 160 26.75 2.47 16.90
C LEU A 160 25.57 3.21 17.54
N PRO A 161 24.97 4.24 16.93
CA PRO A 161 23.79 4.88 17.50
C PRO A 161 22.62 3.91 17.72
N LEU A 162 22.39 2.98 16.79
CA LEU A 162 21.35 1.96 16.91
C LEU A 162 21.71 0.92 17.99
N VAL A 163 22.94 0.42 17.96
CA VAL A 163 23.45 -0.57 18.93
C VAL A 163 23.33 -0.07 20.36
N ASN A 164 23.78 1.16 20.61
CA ASN A 164 23.72 1.78 21.92
C ASN A 164 22.29 2.00 22.38
N GLY A 165 21.41 2.42 21.47
CA GLY A 165 19.99 2.64 21.75
C GLY A 165 19.25 1.35 22.11
N LEU A 166 19.60 0.23 21.49
CA LEU A 166 19.01 -1.07 21.80
C LEU A 166 19.63 -1.76 23.03
N GLY A 167 20.81 -1.31 23.48
CA GLY A 167 21.53 -1.90 24.61
C GLY A 167 22.03 -3.33 24.33
N LEU A 168 22.56 -3.57 23.13
CA LEU A 168 23.00 -4.89 22.68
C LEU A 168 24.34 -5.28 23.30
N SER A 169 24.52 -6.57 23.63
CA SER A 169 25.80 -7.15 24.01
C SER A 169 26.81 -7.16 22.86
N LEU A 170 28.08 -7.46 23.13
CA LEU A 170 29.11 -7.52 22.09
C LEU A 170 28.84 -8.57 21.01
N ASN A 171 28.25 -9.71 21.38
CA ASN A 171 27.91 -10.76 20.41
C ASN A 171 26.70 -10.36 19.58
N GLN A 172 25.64 -9.87 20.22
CA GLN A 172 24.46 -9.35 19.56
C GLN A 172 24.78 -8.18 18.62
N THR A 173 25.72 -7.31 19.01
CA THR A 173 26.21 -6.21 18.15
C THR A 173 26.78 -6.73 16.83
N LYS A 174 27.58 -7.79 16.85
CA LYS A 174 28.15 -8.37 15.62
C LYS A 174 27.08 -8.95 14.70
N GLU A 175 26.07 -9.60 15.27
CA GLU A 175 24.93 -10.12 14.50
C GLU A 175 24.07 -8.96 13.95
N PHE A 176 23.76 -7.97 14.78
CA PHE A 176 22.99 -6.81 14.40
C PHE A 176 23.66 -6.02 13.25
N MET A 177 24.97 -5.84 13.30
CA MET A 177 25.72 -5.21 12.21
C MET A 177 25.55 -5.96 10.89
N LYS A 178 25.57 -7.30 10.90
CA LYS A 178 25.31 -8.12 9.69
C LYS A 178 23.87 -7.95 9.20
N ILE A 179 22.90 -7.96 10.13
CA ILE A 179 21.47 -7.76 9.81
C ILE A 179 21.28 -6.39 9.16
N VAL A 180 21.78 -5.31 9.76
CA VAL A 180 21.64 -3.95 9.19
C VAL A 180 22.34 -3.84 7.84
N SER A 181 23.53 -4.41 7.69
CA SER A 181 24.24 -4.41 6.40
C SER A 181 23.48 -5.19 5.33
N GLY A 182 22.96 -6.36 5.66
CA GLY A 182 22.10 -7.15 4.76
C GLY A 182 20.81 -6.41 4.38
N LEU A 183 20.17 -5.78 5.35
CA LEU A 183 18.96 -4.95 5.14
C LEU A 183 19.24 -3.76 4.20
N VAL A 184 20.34 -3.05 4.40
CA VAL A 184 20.73 -1.93 3.53
C VAL A 184 21.03 -2.41 2.10
N ASN A 185 21.73 -3.52 1.95
CA ASN A 185 21.99 -4.10 0.63
C ASN A 185 20.70 -4.54 -0.05
N LEU A 186 19.83 -5.27 0.65
CA LEU A 186 18.52 -5.66 0.16
C LEU A 186 17.71 -4.45 -0.30
N PHE A 187 17.69 -3.37 0.52
CA PHE A 187 16.95 -2.16 0.22
C PHE A 187 17.36 -1.53 -1.12
N PHE A 188 18.67 -1.37 -1.33
CA PHE A 188 19.16 -0.75 -2.57
C PHE A 188 19.16 -1.69 -3.78
N GLU A 189 19.42 -2.99 -3.60
CA GLU A 189 19.48 -3.94 -4.72
C GLU A 189 18.11 -4.32 -5.26
N LYS A 190 17.09 -4.30 -4.39
CA LYS A 190 15.71 -4.66 -4.76
C LYS A 190 14.79 -3.45 -4.90
N ASP A 191 15.35 -2.24 -4.90
CA ASP A 191 14.60 -0.99 -5.05
C ASP A 191 13.41 -0.92 -4.08
N LEU A 192 13.67 -1.14 -2.79
CA LEU A 192 12.61 -1.07 -1.79
C LEU A 192 12.23 0.38 -1.49
N SER A 193 10.98 0.61 -1.14
CA SER A 193 10.49 1.88 -0.58
C SER A 193 10.34 1.82 0.95
N LEU A 194 10.16 0.61 1.48
CA LEU A 194 10.05 0.32 2.91
C LEU A 194 10.54 -1.10 3.18
N ILE A 195 11.26 -1.28 4.28
CA ILE A 195 11.42 -2.56 4.95
C ILE A 195 11.22 -2.37 6.44
N GLU A 196 10.42 -3.23 7.04
CA GLU A 196 10.10 -3.23 8.46
C GLU A 196 10.23 -4.65 9.00
N ILE A 197 10.96 -4.80 10.08
CA ILE A 197 11.11 -6.03 10.86
C ILE A 197 10.54 -5.75 12.24
N ASN A 198 9.38 -6.30 12.53
CA ASN A 198 8.65 -6.00 13.76
C ASN A 198 7.85 -7.20 14.25
N PRO A 199 8.44 -8.02 15.18
CA PRO A 199 9.67 -7.74 15.89
C PRO A 199 10.94 -8.35 15.27
N LEU A 200 12.07 -7.69 15.51
CA LEU A 200 13.40 -8.30 15.58
C LEU A 200 13.58 -8.77 17.02
N VAL A 201 13.96 -10.01 17.24
CA VAL A 201 14.00 -10.58 18.60
C VAL A 201 15.38 -11.09 18.99
N ILE A 202 15.65 -11.11 20.30
CA ILE A 202 16.66 -11.98 20.89
C ILE A 202 15.96 -13.27 21.32
N ASP A 203 16.45 -14.40 20.81
CA ASP A 203 15.92 -15.72 21.16
C ASP A 203 16.59 -16.31 22.42
N GLN A 204 16.14 -17.50 22.83
CA GLN A 204 16.69 -18.24 23.97
C GLN A 204 18.17 -18.59 23.87
N ASN A 205 18.76 -18.54 22.67
CA ASN A 205 20.17 -18.80 22.43
C ASN A 205 21.02 -17.53 22.38
N ASP A 206 20.47 -16.40 22.81
CA ASP A 206 21.09 -15.06 22.78
C ASP A 206 21.40 -14.58 21.35
N SER A 207 20.68 -15.10 20.34
CA SER A 207 20.83 -14.77 18.91
C SER A 207 19.69 -13.90 18.39
N LEU A 208 19.98 -13.06 17.41
CA LEU A 208 19.00 -12.19 16.77
C LEU A 208 18.25 -12.93 15.64
N LYS A 209 16.91 -12.74 15.59
CA LYS A 209 16.04 -13.27 14.53
C LYS A 209 14.98 -12.29 14.07
N CYS A 210 14.74 -12.23 12.77
CA CYS A 210 13.65 -11.48 12.15
C CYS A 210 12.38 -12.36 12.15
N LEU A 211 11.39 -12.05 12.97
CA LEU A 211 10.20 -12.90 13.10
C LEU A 211 9.06 -12.49 12.18
N ASP A 212 8.86 -11.20 11.97
CA ASP A 212 7.88 -10.68 11.04
C ASP A 212 8.55 -9.63 10.15
N ALA A 213 8.18 -9.59 8.88
CA ALA A 213 8.76 -8.67 7.93
C ALA A 213 7.71 -8.13 6.97
N LYS A 214 7.74 -6.81 6.77
CA LYS A 214 6.95 -6.10 5.78
C LYS A 214 7.88 -5.41 4.81
N ILE A 215 7.74 -5.73 3.52
CA ILE A 215 8.54 -5.14 2.45
C ILE A 215 7.62 -4.53 1.40
N ASN A 216 7.92 -3.27 1.05
CA ASN A 216 7.31 -2.59 -0.08
C ASN A 216 8.39 -2.27 -1.12
N ILE A 217 8.08 -2.54 -2.37
CA ILE A 217 8.96 -2.29 -3.52
C ILE A 217 8.49 -1.02 -4.20
N ASP A 218 9.42 -0.19 -4.67
CA ASP A 218 9.11 0.96 -5.50
C ASP A 218 8.53 0.49 -6.85
N GLU A 219 7.26 0.80 -7.10
CA GLU A 219 6.58 0.37 -8.33
C GLU A 219 7.23 0.95 -9.58
N ASN A 220 7.84 2.14 -9.49
CA ASN A 220 8.58 2.74 -10.60
C ASN A 220 9.84 1.96 -10.99
N ALA A 221 10.31 1.05 -10.13
CA ALA A 221 11.47 0.22 -10.38
C ALA A 221 11.13 -1.20 -10.89
N LEU A 222 9.86 -1.60 -10.90
CA LEU A 222 9.43 -2.96 -11.25
C LEU A 222 9.87 -3.40 -12.65
N PHE A 223 10.05 -2.46 -13.59
CA PHE A 223 10.54 -2.77 -14.94
C PHE A 223 11.95 -3.41 -14.95
N ARG A 224 12.74 -3.23 -13.90
CA ARG A 224 14.08 -3.83 -13.72
C ARG A 224 14.13 -4.88 -12.60
N GLN A 225 13.01 -5.18 -11.99
CA GLN A 225 12.85 -6.17 -10.91
C GLN A 225 11.82 -7.24 -11.34
N GLU A 226 12.05 -7.86 -12.49
CA GLU A 226 11.10 -8.81 -13.11
C GLU A 226 10.76 -10.01 -12.19
N ASP A 227 11.73 -10.46 -11.38
CA ASP A 227 11.49 -11.58 -10.45
C ASP A 227 10.58 -11.16 -9.30
N LEU A 228 10.69 -9.91 -8.84
CA LEU A 228 9.78 -9.38 -7.82
C LEU A 228 8.39 -9.11 -8.39
N LEU A 229 8.30 -8.67 -9.63
CA LEU A 229 7.01 -8.46 -10.30
C LEU A 229 6.15 -9.74 -10.34
N LYS A 230 6.77 -10.92 -10.47
CA LYS A 230 6.09 -12.23 -10.45
C LYS A 230 5.45 -12.54 -9.08
N LEU A 231 5.90 -11.90 -8.02
CA LEU A 231 5.39 -12.07 -6.66
C LEU A 231 4.15 -11.19 -6.37
N ARG A 232 3.73 -10.35 -7.33
CA ARG A 232 2.58 -9.46 -7.17
C ARG A 232 1.30 -10.27 -6.98
N ASP A 233 0.59 -10.00 -5.90
CA ASP A 233 -0.74 -10.54 -5.65
C ASP A 233 -1.79 -9.45 -5.85
N SER A 234 -2.35 -9.42 -7.07
CA SER A 234 -3.38 -8.44 -7.43
C SER A 234 -4.69 -8.61 -6.66
N SER A 235 -4.94 -9.77 -6.06
CA SER A 235 -6.12 -9.98 -5.21
C SER A 235 -6.08 -9.16 -3.92
N GLN A 236 -4.88 -8.73 -3.52
CA GLN A 236 -4.65 -7.89 -2.34
C GLN A 236 -4.70 -6.39 -2.64
N GLU A 237 -4.78 -6.00 -3.91
CA GLU A 237 -4.79 -4.61 -4.35
C GLU A 237 -6.23 -4.08 -4.54
N ASN A 238 -6.38 -2.78 -4.66
CA ASN A 238 -7.67 -2.18 -4.97
C ASN A 238 -8.02 -2.44 -6.45
N GLN A 239 -9.16 -3.04 -6.72
CA GLN A 239 -9.55 -3.43 -8.08
C GLN A 239 -9.70 -2.22 -9.02
N LYS A 240 -10.13 -1.07 -8.51
CA LYS A 240 -10.24 0.18 -9.29
C LYS A 240 -8.87 0.73 -9.67
N GLU A 241 -7.88 0.62 -8.75
CA GLU A 241 -6.49 1.01 -9.02
C GLU A 241 -5.86 0.11 -10.08
N ILE A 242 -6.12 -1.21 -10.02
CA ILE A 242 -5.66 -2.17 -11.03
C ILE A 242 -6.30 -1.86 -12.39
N GLU A 243 -7.59 -1.60 -12.42
CA GLU A 243 -8.30 -1.28 -13.67
C GLU A 243 -7.78 0.02 -14.28
N ALA A 244 -7.60 1.05 -13.45
CA ALA A 244 -7.03 2.32 -13.86
C ALA A 244 -5.61 2.18 -14.45
N ALA A 245 -4.78 1.33 -13.85
CA ALA A 245 -3.42 1.08 -14.33
C ALA A 245 -3.39 0.46 -15.74
N LYS A 246 -4.39 -0.33 -16.14
CA LYS A 246 -4.49 -0.88 -17.51
C LYS A 246 -4.65 0.22 -18.57
N TRP A 247 -5.21 1.35 -18.16
CA TRP A 247 -5.44 2.54 -18.99
C TRP A 247 -4.37 3.62 -18.79
N ASP A 248 -3.29 3.30 -18.08
CA ASP A 248 -2.22 4.25 -17.76
C ASP A 248 -2.76 5.50 -17.03
N LEU A 249 -3.73 5.30 -16.13
CA LEU A 249 -4.35 6.30 -15.28
C LEU A 249 -3.79 6.21 -13.87
N ASN A 250 -3.52 7.36 -13.26
CA ASN A 250 -3.13 7.43 -11.86
C ASN A 250 -4.38 7.56 -10.99
N TYR A 251 -4.80 6.46 -10.36
CA TYR A 251 -5.97 6.41 -9.50
C TYR A 251 -5.59 5.97 -8.08
N VAL A 252 -6.17 6.63 -7.09
CA VAL A 252 -6.12 6.21 -5.68
C VAL A 252 -7.52 6.28 -5.10
N ALA A 253 -8.01 5.18 -4.55
CA ALA A 253 -9.32 5.12 -3.88
C ALA A 253 -9.27 5.85 -2.53
N LEU A 254 -10.31 6.60 -2.21
CA LEU A 254 -10.53 7.31 -0.94
C LEU A 254 -11.92 6.98 -0.38
N ASP A 255 -12.22 7.45 0.84
CA ASP A 255 -13.44 7.08 1.55
C ASP A 255 -14.63 8.04 1.34
N GLY A 256 -14.52 9.01 0.44
CA GLY A 256 -15.54 10.02 0.21
C GLY A 256 -16.68 9.57 -0.72
N ASN A 257 -17.49 10.54 -1.11
CA ASN A 257 -18.66 10.37 -1.98
C ASN A 257 -18.68 11.32 -3.20
N ILE A 258 -17.61 12.09 -3.42
CA ILE A 258 -17.46 12.97 -4.59
C ILE A 258 -16.34 12.41 -5.47
N GLY A 259 -16.72 11.86 -6.64
CA GLY A 259 -15.76 11.39 -7.63
C GLY A 259 -14.98 12.54 -8.25
N CYS A 260 -13.67 12.37 -8.44
CA CYS A 260 -12.78 13.39 -8.98
C CYS A 260 -12.08 12.92 -10.24
N MET A 261 -12.10 13.72 -11.32
CA MET A 261 -11.33 13.54 -12.53
C MET A 261 -10.59 14.83 -12.88
N VAL A 262 -9.26 14.76 -12.95
CA VAL A 262 -8.43 15.95 -13.12
C VAL A 262 -7.26 15.63 -14.05
N ASN A 263 -6.67 16.60 -14.72
CA ASN A 263 -5.42 16.45 -15.44
C ASN A 263 -4.27 17.13 -14.69
N GLY A 264 -3.33 16.30 -14.25
CA GLY A 264 -2.15 16.71 -13.50
C GLY A 264 -2.32 16.61 -11.98
N ALA A 265 -1.39 15.94 -11.34
CA ALA A 265 -1.43 15.59 -9.92
C ALA A 265 -1.59 16.80 -8.99
N GLY A 266 -0.90 17.92 -9.30
CA GLY A 266 -1.02 19.16 -8.50
C GLY A 266 -2.44 19.76 -8.53
N LEU A 267 -3.09 19.74 -9.72
CA LEU A 267 -4.46 20.21 -9.86
C LEU A 267 -5.44 19.25 -9.17
N ALA A 268 -5.18 17.94 -9.21
CA ALA A 268 -5.98 16.94 -8.51
C ALA A 268 -5.94 17.14 -6.99
N MET A 269 -4.76 17.33 -6.41
CA MET A 269 -4.62 17.64 -4.97
C MET A 269 -5.34 18.92 -4.59
N ALA A 270 -5.14 20.01 -5.35
CA ALA A 270 -5.85 21.27 -5.10
C ALA A 270 -7.37 21.14 -5.23
N THR A 271 -7.87 20.32 -6.17
CA THR A 271 -9.30 20.03 -6.32
C THR A 271 -9.86 19.32 -5.10
N MET A 272 -9.15 18.31 -4.60
CA MET A 272 -9.57 17.58 -3.39
C MET A 272 -9.54 18.46 -2.15
N ASP A 273 -8.54 19.34 -2.02
CA ASP A 273 -8.44 20.30 -0.90
C ASP A 273 -9.64 21.27 -0.91
N ILE A 274 -10.01 21.81 -2.07
CA ILE A 274 -11.16 22.74 -2.16
C ILE A 274 -12.47 22.00 -1.88
N ILE A 275 -12.66 20.77 -2.35
CA ILE A 275 -13.82 19.95 -1.98
C ILE A 275 -13.90 19.82 -0.45
N LYS A 276 -12.79 19.50 0.21
CA LYS A 276 -12.75 19.41 1.68
C LYS A 276 -13.05 20.72 2.38
N LEU A 277 -12.49 21.82 1.90
CA LEU A 277 -12.76 23.16 2.43
C LEU A 277 -14.23 23.57 2.27
N SER A 278 -14.90 23.08 1.20
CA SER A 278 -16.33 23.26 0.96
C SER A 278 -17.22 22.29 1.76
N GLY A 279 -16.63 21.42 2.62
CA GLY A 279 -17.34 20.50 3.49
C GLY A 279 -17.65 19.14 2.87
N GLY A 280 -17.09 18.80 1.70
CA GLY A 280 -17.26 17.52 1.02
C GLY A 280 -16.11 16.54 1.25
N PHE A 281 -16.27 15.33 0.72
CA PHE A 281 -15.30 14.26 0.86
C PHE A 281 -15.00 13.62 -0.50
N PRO A 282 -13.74 13.76 -1.03
CA PRO A 282 -13.33 13.12 -2.26
C PRO A 282 -13.38 11.59 -2.16
N ALA A 283 -13.94 10.93 -3.16
CA ALA A 283 -14.00 9.46 -3.26
C ALA A 283 -12.74 8.85 -3.87
N ASN A 284 -11.99 9.67 -4.61
CA ASN A 284 -10.76 9.23 -5.27
C ASN A 284 -9.85 10.41 -5.63
N PHE A 285 -8.57 10.11 -5.78
CA PHE A 285 -7.64 10.86 -6.61
C PHE A 285 -7.66 10.23 -8.01
N LEU A 286 -7.77 11.02 -9.07
CA LEU A 286 -7.57 10.54 -10.44
C LEU A 286 -6.96 11.63 -11.31
N ASP A 287 -5.77 11.33 -11.83
CA ASP A 287 -5.07 12.14 -12.83
C ASP A 287 -5.08 11.41 -14.17
N VAL A 288 -5.75 12.01 -15.16
CA VAL A 288 -5.82 11.46 -16.52
C VAL A 288 -4.58 11.78 -17.36
N GLY A 289 -3.63 12.55 -16.82
CA GLY A 289 -2.41 12.94 -17.51
C GLY A 289 -2.57 14.07 -18.53
N GLY A 290 -1.49 14.38 -19.25
CA GLY A 290 -1.40 15.50 -20.19
C GLY A 290 -1.73 15.16 -21.64
N THR A 291 -1.83 13.88 -22.02
CA THR A 291 -2.04 13.40 -23.39
C THR A 291 -3.20 12.41 -23.47
N VAL A 292 -4.30 12.76 -22.80
CA VAL A 292 -5.48 11.89 -22.75
C VAL A 292 -6.27 11.90 -24.04
N ASP A 293 -6.72 10.73 -24.48
CA ASP A 293 -7.67 10.53 -25.58
C ASP A 293 -9.10 10.31 -25.05
N LYS A 294 -10.06 10.23 -25.97
CA LYS A 294 -11.47 10.05 -25.66
C LYS A 294 -11.76 8.75 -24.91
N GLU A 295 -11.07 7.67 -25.27
CA GLU A 295 -11.29 6.34 -24.68
C GLU A 295 -10.81 6.30 -23.23
N ARG A 296 -9.62 6.83 -22.96
CA ARG A 296 -9.08 6.93 -21.60
C ARG A 296 -9.97 7.80 -20.69
N VAL A 297 -10.53 8.91 -21.20
CA VAL A 297 -11.48 9.72 -20.43
C VAL A 297 -12.73 8.92 -20.10
N ALA A 298 -13.27 8.17 -21.06
CA ALA A 298 -14.45 7.35 -20.86
C ALA A 298 -14.22 6.26 -19.81
N GLU A 299 -13.10 5.56 -19.89
CA GLU A 299 -12.75 4.52 -18.92
C GLU A 299 -12.47 5.11 -17.53
N ALA A 300 -11.75 6.24 -17.45
CA ALA A 300 -11.56 6.95 -16.19
C ALA A 300 -12.90 7.29 -15.51
N PHE A 301 -13.87 7.75 -16.27
CA PHE A 301 -15.20 8.08 -15.78
C PHE A 301 -15.97 6.83 -15.33
N LYS A 302 -15.91 5.72 -16.10
CA LYS A 302 -16.51 4.44 -15.72
C LYS A 302 -15.94 3.89 -14.42
N ILE A 303 -14.62 4.00 -14.22
CA ILE A 303 -13.95 3.57 -12.96
C ILE A 303 -14.50 4.38 -11.77
N ILE A 304 -14.64 5.71 -11.90
CA ILE A 304 -15.25 6.54 -10.84
C ILE A 304 -16.66 6.07 -10.52
N LEU A 305 -17.47 5.86 -11.55
CA LEU A 305 -18.89 5.45 -11.40
C LEU A 305 -19.09 4.02 -10.89
N SER A 306 -18.08 3.16 -10.99
CA SER A 306 -18.13 1.83 -10.40
C SER A 306 -18.12 1.85 -8.87
N ASP A 307 -17.89 3.02 -8.26
CA ASP A 307 -18.00 3.21 -6.82
C ASP A 307 -19.42 3.60 -6.42
N GLU A 308 -20.17 2.69 -5.81
CA GLU A 308 -21.53 2.94 -5.33
C GLU A 308 -21.66 4.05 -4.29
N LYS A 309 -20.55 4.42 -3.64
CA LYS A 309 -20.49 5.53 -2.68
C LYS A 309 -20.53 6.88 -3.38
N VAL A 310 -20.17 6.95 -4.66
CA VAL A 310 -20.11 8.22 -5.41
C VAL A 310 -21.53 8.73 -5.67
N LYS A 311 -21.79 9.97 -5.23
CA LYS A 311 -23.09 10.66 -5.36
C LYS A 311 -23.05 11.85 -6.31
N SER A 312 -21.87 12.40 -6.54
CA SER A 312 -21.61 13.43 -7.56
C SER A 312 -20.21 13.28 -8.11
N VAL A 313 -19.94 13.79 -9.32
CA VAL A 313 -18.61 13.78 -9.93
C VAL A 313 -18.18 15.20 -10.23
N LEU A 314 -16.96 15.55 -9.83
CA LEU A 314 -16.30 16.79 -10.21
C LEU A 314 -15.20 16.52 -11.23
N ILE A 315 -15.35 17.04 -12.43
CA ILE A 315 -14.36 17.03 -13.49
C ILE A 315 -13.71 18.41 -13.59
N ASN A 316 -12.42 18.49 -13.32
CA ASN A 316 -11.68 19.75 -13.35
C ASN A 316 -10.47 19.64 -14.27
N ILE A 317 -10.59 20.18 -15.46
CA ILE A 317 -9.55 20.13 -16.49
C ILE A 317 -9.02 21.53 -16.78
N PHE A 318 -7.70 21.67 -16.77
CA PHE A 318 -7.01 22.82 -17.27
C PHE A 318 -6.26 22.46 -18.57
N GLY A 319 -6.81 22.88 -19.69
CA GLY A 319 -6.31 22.55 -21.02
C GLY A 319 -5.08 23.39 -21.38
N GLY A 320 -3.90 22.88 -21.04
CA GLY A 320 -2.64 23.30 -21.65
C GLY A 320 -2.35 22.44 -22.87
N ILE A 321 -1.82 21.23 -22.63
CA ILE A 321 -1.60 20.19 -23.66
C ILE A 321 -2.91 19.44 -23.93
N VAL A 322 -3.68 19.12 -22.86
CA VAL A 322 -5.00 18.46 -22.98
C VAL A 322 -5.98 19.37 -23.69
N ARG A 323 -6.72 18.82 -24.62
CA ARG A 323 -7.79 19.50 -25.36
C ARG A 323 -9.11 19.27 -24.63
N CYS A 324 -9.75 20.36 -24.20
CA CYS A 324 -11.02 20.30 -23.49
C CYS A 324 -12.16 19.68 -24.31
N ASP A 325 -12.19 19.87 -25.63
CA ASP A 325 -13.18 19.27 -26.52
C ASP A 325 -13.07 17.73 -26.60
N VAL A 326 -11.85 17.19 -26.54
CA VAL A 326 -11.60 15.73 -26.48
C VAL A 326 -12.14 15.18 -25.16
N VAL A 327 -11.85 15.86 -24.06
CA VAL A 327 -12.36 15.47 -22.74
C VAL A 327 -13.89 15.51 -22.72
N ALA A 328 -14.50 16.60 -23.17
CA ALA A 328 -15.97 16.75 -23.25
C ALA A 328 -16.61 15.62 -24.06
N SER A 329 -16.03 15.28 -25.23
CA SER A 329 -16.50 14.19 -26.06
C SER A 329 -16.39 12.81 -25.36
N GLY A 330 -15.30 12.60 -24.57
CA GLY A 330 -15.12 11.39 -23.78
C GLY A 330 -16.15 11.27 -22.66
N ILE A 331 -16.43 12.38 -21.95
CA ILE A 331 -17.46 12.43 -20.89
C ILE A 331 -18.84 12.11 -21.46
N VAL A 332 -19.23 12.79 -22.56
CA VAL A 332 -20.54 12.56 -23.22
C VAL A 332 -20.69 11.09 -23.64
N SER A 333 -19.62 10.52 -24.22
CA SER A 333 -19.63 9.09 -24.61
C SER A 333 -19.83 8.18 -23.42
N ALA A 334 -19.08 8.40 -22.34
CA ALA A 334 -19.15 7.55 -21.14
C ALA A 334 -20.51 7.65 -20.45
N VAL A 335 -21.03 8.87 -20.26
CA VAL A 335 -22.34 9.09 -19.63
C VAL A 335 -23.47 8.47 -20.45
N SER A 336 -23.41 8.56 -21.78
CA SER A 336 -24.41 7.94 -22.66
C SER A 336 -24.33 6.41 -22.65
N GLU A 337 -23.13 5.84 -22.51
CA GLU A 337 -22.92 4.39 -22.48
C GLU A 337 -23.35 3.77 -21.14
N VAL A 338 -23.05 4.42 -20.03
CA VAL A 338 -23.30 3.91 -18.68
C VAL A 338 -24.69 4.27 -18.15
N GLY A 339 -25.31 5.31 -18.67
CA GLY A 339 -26.67 5.76 -18.24
C GLY A 339 -26.61 6.36 -16.83
N VAL A 340 -25.87 7.44 -16.64
CA VAL A 340 -25.57 8.03 -15.33
C VAL A 340 -26.69 8.93 -14.83
N ASP A 341 -27.23 8.65 -13.65
CA ASP A 341 -28.25 9.46 -12.98
C ASP A 341 -27.68 10.49 -11.98
N ILE A 342 -26.38 10.37 -11.61
CA ILE A 342 -25.77 11.28 -10.65
C ILE A 342 -25.30 12.58 -11.30
N PRO A 343 -25.30 13.71 -10.58
CA PRO A 343 -24.83 15.01 -11.10
C PRO A 343 -23.35 14.99 -11.46
N VAL A 344 -23.03 15.47 -12.65
CA VAL A 344 -21.66 15.64 -13.15
C VAL A 344 -21.34 17.13 -13.27
N ILE A 345 -20.47 17.62 -12.41
CA ILE A 345 -20.03 19.01 -12.39
C ILE A 345 -18.75 19.12 -13.21
N VAL A 346 -18.71 20.00 -14.18
CA VAL A 346 -17.60 20.12 -15.13
C VAL A 346 -17.04 21.53 -15.18
N ARG A 347 -15.76 21.65 -14.88
CA ARG A 347 -14.99 22.86 -15.11
C ARG A 347 -13.91 22.60 -16.13
N LEU A 348 -14.02 23.24 -17.29
CA LEU A 348 -13.06 23.14 -18.39
C LEU A 348 -12.50 24.54 -18.69
N LYS A 349 -11.18 24.70 -18.58
CA LYS A 349 -10.46 25.94 -18.86
C LYS A 349 -9.28 25.67 -19.80
N GLY A 350 -8.96 26.63 -20.65
CA GLY A 350 -7.80 26.58 -21.54
C GLY A 350 -8.16 26.15 -22.95
N ASN A 351 -7.31 25.32 -23.57
CA ASN A 351 -7.37 25.00 -24.97
C ASN A 351 -8.70 24.32 -25.37
N ASN A 352 -9.42 24.88 -26.35
CA ASN A 352 -10.73 24.43 -26.85
C ASN A 352 -11.85 24.38 -25.78
N SER A 353 -11.77 25.23 -24.74
CA SER A 353 -12.79 25.22 -23.69
C SER A 353 -14.18 25.67 -24.17
N GLU A 354 -14.27 26.60 -25.11
CA GLU A 354 -15.56 27.06 -25.67
C GLU A 354 -16.24 25.97 -26.51
N GLU A 355 -15.48 25.24 -27.32
CA GLU A 355 -15.99 24.08 -28.07
C GLU A 355 -16.44 22.96 -27.12
N ALA A 356 -15.68 22.71 -26.06
CA ALA A 356 -16.04 21.77 -25.01
C ALA A 356 -17.35 22.12 -24.33
N LYS A 357 -17.59 23.40 -23.97
CA LYS A 357 -18.85 23.87 -23.40
C LYS A 357 -20.01 23.62 -24.34
N LYS A 358 -19.80 23.85 -25.64
CA LYS A 358 -20.83 23.59 -26.66
C LYS A 358 -21.18 22.10 -26.73
N ILE A 359 -20.18 21.21 -26.80
CA ILE A 359 -20.37 19.75 -26.80
C ILE A 359 -21.19 19.31 -25.57
N LEU A 360 -20.85 19.82 -24.38
CA LEU A 360 -21.56 19.49 -23.16
C LEU A 360 -23.01 20.02 -23.14
N SER A 361 -23.24 21.24 -23.64
CA SER A 361 -24.58 21.86 -23.66
C SER A 361 -25.51 21.25 -24.70
N GLU A 362 -24.99 20.70 -25.78
CA GLU A 362 -25.74 19.98 -26.81
C GLU A 362 -26.04 18.51 -26.45
N SER A 363 -25.42 18.00 -25.35
CA SER A 363 -25.71 16.68 -24.81
C SER A 363 -26.91 16.80 -23.87
N ASP A 364 -27.97 16.02 -24.08
CA ASP A 364 -29.15 15.97 -23.18
C ASP A 364 -28.83 15.29 -21.83
N LEU A 365 -27.63 15.54 -21.29
CA LEU A 365 -27.12 14.92 -20.08
C LEU A 365 -27.21 15.87 -18.86
N ASN A 366 -27.34 15.29 -17.65
CA ASN A 366 -27.34 16.05 -16.40
C ASN A 366 -25.94 16.56 -16.04
N ILE A 367 -25.39 17.47 -16.85
CA ILE A 367 -24.09 18.09 -16.68
C ILE A 367 -24.22 19.54 -16.25
N ILE A 368 -23.56 19.91 -15.17
CA ILE A 368 -23.53 21.25 -14.60
C ILE A 368 -22.17 21.87 -14.90
N SER A 369 -22.13 22.93 -15.70
CA SER A 369 -20.90 23.66 -15.99
C SER A 369 -20.62 24.68 -14.89
N ALA A 370 -19.34 24.78 -14.47
CA ALA A 370 -18.86 25.77 -13.52
C ALA A 370 -17.72 26.60 -14.14
N ASP A 371 -17.64 27.87 -13.78
CA ASP A 371 -16.64 28.78 -14.33
C ASP A 371 -15.35 28.83 -13.51
N ASP A 372 -15.42 28.64 -12.20
CA ASP A 372 -14.25 28.56 -11.35
C ASP A 372 -14.23 27.31 -10.48
N LEU A 373 -13.10 27.07 -9.81
CA LEU A 373 -12.90 25.83 -9.06
C LEU A 373 -13.68 25.82 -7.74
N SER A 374 -13.84 26.99 -7.10
CA SER A 374 -14.60 27.08 -5.84
C SER A 374 -16.06 26.80 -6.09
N GLU A 375 -16.65 27.45 -7.12
CA GLU A 375 -18.02 27.20 -7.58
C GLU A 375 -18.22 25.69 -7.92
N ALA A 376 -17.28 25.10 -8.66
CA ALA A 376 -17.34 23.70 -9.04
C ALA A 376 -17.38 22.76 -7.82
N ALA A 377 -16.54 23.04 -6.80
CA ALA A 377 -16.51 22.26 -5.57
C ALA A 377 -17.79 22.45 -4.74
N GLU A 378 -18.29 23.68 -4.59
CA GLU A 378 -19.56 23.96 -3.89
C GLU A 378 -20.75 23.24 -4.55
N LEU A 379 -20.80 23.26 -5.89
CA LEU A 379 -21.82 22.52 -6.65
C LEU A 379 -21.70 21.01 -6.45
N ALA A 380 -20.49 20.46 -6.47
CA ALA A 380 -20.25 19.05 -6.25
C ALA A 380 -20.70 18.62 -4.84
N VAL A 381 -20.35 19.40 -3.82
CA VAL A 381 -20.75 19.16 -2.42
C VAL A 381 -22.27 19.25 -2.26
N LYS A 382 -22.87 20.32 -2.79
CA LYS A 382 -24.34 20.51 -2.72
C LYS A 382 -25.12 19.36 -3.35
N ASN A 383 -24.57 18.75 -4.39
CA ASN A 383 -25.22 17.68 -5.13
C ASN A 383 -24.79 16.28 -4.68
N SER A 384 -23.94 16.15 -3.67
CA SER A 384 -23.50 14.85 -3.12
C SER A 384 -24.35 14.34 -1.95
N GLY A 385 -25.34 15.10 -1.50
CA GLY A 385 -26.30 14.74 -0.44
C GLY A 385 -26.02 15.39 0.87
#